data_3f3792a305bcb70b334d7e72e20783cf
#
_entry.id   3f3792a305bcb70b334d7e72e20783cf
#
_cell.length_a   1.000
_cell.length_b   1.000
_cell.length_c   1.000
_cell.angle_alpha   90.00
_cell.angle_beta   90.00
_cell.angle_gamma   90.00
#
_symmetry.space_group_name_H-M   'P 1'
#
loop_
_entity.id
_entity.type
_entity.pdbx_description
1 polymer ?
#
loop_
_entity_poly.entity_id
_entity_poly.type
_entity_poly.pdbx_seq_one_letter_code
_entity_poly.pdbx_strand_id
1 'polypeptide(L)'
;MQQVLNADAQVLGGITEWKKVADLAMSSHVLLAPHGDQEIHAHLVASVPNGLIAEYYDNNTNALLKDMFPEPIRLNELGQIMVPQAPGLGVEIEYERIRPYCTYSSDDK
;
A
#
# COMPACT_ATOMS: atom_id res chain seq x y z
N MET A 1 -9.98 -7.89 24.66
CA MET A 1 -8.91 -8.13 23.69
C MET A 1 -9.14 -7.18 22.50
N GLN A 2 -8.14 -6.42 22.14
CA GLN A 2 -8.22 -5.56 20.97
C GLN A 2 -8.02 -6.39 19.70
N GLN A 3 -8.94 -6.27 18.75
CA GLN A 3 -8.85 -6.95 17.47
C GLN A 3 -8.18 -6.05 16.43
N VAL A 4 -7.42 -6.66 15.52
CA VAL A 4 -6.76 -5.99 14.40
C VAL A 4 -7.17 -6.68 13.12
N LEU A 5 -7.57 -5.89 12.14
CA LEU A 5 -7.98 -6.35 10.82
C LEU A 5 -6.87 -6.07 9.79
N ASN A 6 -6.46 -7.10 9.08
CA ASN A 6 -5.46 -7.05 8.01
C ASN A 6 -6.14 -6.85 6.65
N ALA A 7 -6.83 -5.71 6.47
CA ALA A 7 -7.59 -5.41 5.27
C ALA A 7 -6.70 -4.90 4.14
N ASP A 8 -6.78 -5.53 2.98
CA ASP A 8 -6.00 -5.20 1.78
C ASP A 8 -6.89 -4.52 0.73
N ALA A 9 -6.55 -3.30 0.34
CA ALA A 9 -7.33 -2.51 -0.63
C ALA A 9 -7.37 -3.17 -2.02
N GLN A 10 -6.32 -3.87 -2.43
CA GLN A 10 -6.30 -4.57 -3.72
C GLN A 10 -7.28 -5.74 -3.73
N VAL A 11 -7.33 -6.49 -2.65
CA VAL A 11 -8.25 -7.64 -2.49
C VAL A 11 -9.69 -7.17 -2.33
N LEU A 12 -9.92 -6.06 -1.65
CA LEU A 12 -11.25 -5.51 -1.41
C LEU A 12 -11.87 -4.81 -2.62
N GLY A 13 -11.10 -4.54 -3.67
CA GLY A 13 -11.59 -3.87 -4.87
C GLY A 13 -11.30 -2.37 -4.92
N GLY A 14 -10.40 -1.86 -4.08
CA GLY A 14 -9.89 -0.50 -4.14
C GLY A 14 -10.02 0.30 -2.84
N ILE A 15 -9.57 1.55 -2.92
CA ILE A 15 -9.53 2.50 -1.80
C ILE A 15 -10.93 2.79 -1.24
N THR A 16 -11.92 2.93 -2.11
CA THR A 16 -13.32 3.19 -1.70
C THR A 16 -13.87 2.07 -0.83
N GLU A 17 -13.65 0.82 -1.24
CA GLU A 17 -14.12 -0.35 -0.47
C GLU A 17 -13.31 -0.49 0.83
N TRP A 18 -12.01 -0.24 0.80
CA TRP A 18 -11.19 -0.24 1.99
C TRP A 18 -11.69 0.78 3.03
N LYS A 19 -12.06 1.98 2.59
CA LYS A 19 -12.59 3.03 3.48
C LYS A 19 -13.88 2.60 4.16
N LYS A 20 -14.79 1.91 3.46
CA LYS A 20 -16.02 1.37 4.06
C LYS A 20 -15.71 0.33 5.15
N VAL A 21 -14.72 -0.53 4.88
CA VAL A 21 -14.26 -1.51 5.88
C VAL A 21 -13.65 -0.81 7.09
N ALA A 22 -12.86 0.25 6.87
CA ALA A 22 -12.27 1.03 7.96
C ALA A 22 -13.33 1.67 8.85
N ASP A 23 -14.37 2.26 8.27
CA ASP A 23 -15.48 2.89 8.99
C ASP A 23 -16.28 1.86 9.81
N LEU A 24 -16.54 0.69 9.22
CA LEU A 24 -17.21 -0.41 9.93
C LEU A 24 -16.36 -0.94 11.08
N ALA A 25 -15.05 -1.15 10.84
CA ALA A 25 -14.12 -1.59 11.86
C ALA A 25 -14.01 -0.59 13.02
N MET A 26 -14.00 0.71 12.70
CA MET A 26 -13.98 1.77 13.69
C MET A 26 -15.21 1.73 14.60
N SER A 27 -16.41 1.47 14.05
CA SER A 27 -17.64 1.37 14.82
C SER A 27 -17.63 0.21 15.83
N SER A 28 -16.78 -0.77 15.61
CA SER A 28 -16.59 -1.95 16.47
C SER A 28 -15.29 -1.91 17.27
N HIS A 29 -14.60 -0.76 17.31
CA HIS A 29 -13.31 -0.59 17.98
C HIS A 29 -12.20 -1.54 17.49
N VAL A 30 -12.25 -1.90 16.21
CA VAL A 30 -11.24 -2.74 15.55
C VAL A 30 -10.19 -1.86 14.88
N LEU A 31 -8.92 -2.15 15.10
CA LEU A 31 -7.80 -1.46 14.45
C LEU A 31 -7.49 -2.06 13.09
N LEU A 32 -6.83 -1.27 12.24
CA LEU A 32 -6.41 -1.67 10.91
C LEU A 32 -4.88 -1.74 10.81
N ALA A 33 -4.41 -2.86 10.31
CA ALA A 33 -3.03 -3.10 9.91
C ALA A 33 -3.04 -3.80 8.55
N PRO A 34 -3.18 -3.06 7.43
CA PRO A 34 -3.39 -3.64 6.11
C PRO A 34 -2.20 -4.47 5.64
N HIS A 35 -2.50 -5.41 4.75
CA HIS A 35 -1.54 -6.34 4.16
C HIS A 35 -0.74 -5.68 3.04
N GLY A 36 0.59 -5.65 3.18
CA GLY A 36 1.53 -5.25 2.12
C GLY A 36 1.29 -3.88 1.50
N ASP A 37 1.75 -3.73 0.28
CA ASP A 37 1.54 -2.58 -0.61
C ASP A 37 1.65 -1.22 0.07
N GLN A 38 2.80 -0.98 0.70
CA GLN A 38 3.03 0.23 1.49
C GLN A 38 2.83 1.53 0.70
N GLU A 39 2.99 1.49 -0.62
CA GLU A 39 2.77 2.62 -1.53
C GLU A 39 1.32 3.12 -1.50
N ILE A 40 0.38 2.25 -1.20
CA ILE A 40 -1.05 2.55 -1.07
C ILE A 40 -1.42 2.64 0.42
N HIS A 41 -1.09 1.62 1.17
CA HIS A 41 -1.58 1.43 2.54
C HIS A 41 -0.99 2.43 3.54
N ALA A 42 0.19 3.01 3.30
CA ALA A 42 0.71 4.08 4.15
C ALA A 42 -0.24 5.30 4.16
N HIS A 43 -0.78 5.67 3.00
CA HIS A 43 -1.77 6.74 2.89
C HIS A 43 -3.08 6.39 3.61
N LEU A 44 -3.55 5.16 3.43
CA LEU A 44 -4.82 4.70 3.99
C LEU A 44 -4.76 4.63 5.52
N VAL A 45 -3.72 4.04 6.08
CA VAL A 45 -3.52 3.95 7.53
C VAL A 45 -3.42 5.35 8.15
N ALA A 46 -2.68 6.26 7.51
CA ALA A 46 -2.53 7.64 7.99
C ALA A 46 -3.83 8.45 7.90
N SER A 47 -4.79 8.02 7.09
CA SER A 47 -6.04 8.76 6.84
C SER A 47 -7.17 8.42 7.80
N VAL A 48 -7.03 7.41 8.65
CA VAL A 48 -8.11 6.91 9.51
C VAL A 48 -7.69 6.85 10.98
N PRO A 49 -8.59 7.19 11.92
CA PRO A 49 -8.26 7.23 13.35
C PRO A 49 -7.99 5.85 13.96
N ASN A 50 -8.48 4.78 13.35
CA ASN A 50 -8.25 3.39 13.78
C ASN A 50 -7.13 2.69 13.01
N GLY A 51 -6.31 3.42 12.26
CA GLY A 51 -5.08 2.92 11.67
C GLY A 51 -4.03 2.63 12.75
N LEU A 52 -3.49 1.42 12.77
CA LEU A 52 -2.50 1.00 13.74
C LEU A 52 -1.09 1.10 13.20
N ILE A 53 -0.83 0.41 12.09
CA ILE A 53 0.49 0.25 11.51
C ILE A 53 0.36 -0.18 10.05
N ALA A 54 1.31 0.18 9.20
CA ALA A 54 1.42 -0.36 7.84
C ALA A 54 2.45 -1.50 7.81
N GLU A 55 2.17 -2.55 7.06
CA GLU A 55 3.13 -3.59 6.77
C GLU A 55 4.15 -3.08 5.74
N TYR A 56 5.42 -3.40 5.93
CA TYR A 56 6.50 -2.94 5.07
C TYR A 56 7.31 -4.11 4.50
N TYR A 57 7.43 -4.16 3.19
CA TYR A 57 8.31 -5.07 2.47
C TYR A 57 9.49 -4.32 1.86
N ASP A 58 10.70 -4.77 2.12
CA ASP A 58 11.88 -4.26 1.43
C ASP A 58 11.81 -4.68 -0.05
N ASN A 59 11.96 -3.72 -0.97
CA ASN A 59 11.91 -3.96 -2.41
C ASN A 59 12.95 -4.97 -2.90
N ASN A 60 14.04 -5.17 -2.15
CA ASN A 60 15.05 -6.16 -2.52
C ASN A 60 14.57 -7.62 -2.39
N THR A 61 13.44 -7.85 -1.71
CA THR A 61 12.86 -9.19 -1.56
C THR A 61 12.07 -9.66 -2.79
N ASN A 62 11.73 -8.74 -3.69
CA ASN A 62 10.93 -9.04 -4.88
C ASN A 62 11.46 -8.27 -6.10
N ALA A 63 11.89 -9.01 -7.13
CA ALA A 63 12.48 -8.42 -8.33
C ALA A 63 11.51 -7.48 -9.08
N LEU A 64 10.22 -7.83 -9.15
CA LEU A 64 9.22 -6.99 -9.79
C LEU A 64 9.06 -5.64 -9.06
N LEU A 65 8.96 -5.65 -7.73
CA LEU A 65 8.84 -4.43 -6.95
C LEU A 65 10.09 -3.54 -7.07
N LYS A 66 11.26 -4.16 -7.10
CA LYS A 66 12.52 -3.45 -7.30
C LYS A 66 12.59 -2.74 -8.64
N ASP A 67 12.11 -3.39 -9.70
CA ASP A 67 12.07 -2.80 -11.04
C ASP A 67 10.93 -1.79 -11.20
N MET A 68 9.80 -2.03 -10.53
CA MET A 68 8.63 -1.16 -10.59
C MET A 68 8.86 0.19 -9.90
N PHE A 69 9.53 0.19 -8.75
CA PHE A 69 9.75 1.38 -7.93
C PHE A 69 11.25 1.66 -7.79
N PRO A 70 11.87 2.43 -8.72
CA PRO A 70 13.29 2.79 -8.63
C PRO A 70 13.59 3.66 -7.41
N GLU A 71 12.63 4.47 -6.98
CA GLU A 71 12.68 5.30 -5.77
C GLU A 71 11.65 4.77 -4.75
N PRO A 72 11.93 3.62 -4.07
CA PRO A 72 10.97 3.04 -3.16
C PRO A 72 10.77 3.87 -1.90
N ILE A 73 9.61 3.74 -1.29
CA ILE A 73 9.38 4.25 0.08
C ILE A 73 10.39 3.57 1.01
N ARG A 74 11.06 4.37 1.83
CA ARG A 74 12.05 3.89 2.79
C ARG A 74 11.60 4.21 4.22
N LEU A 75 12.04 3.37 5.15
CA LEU A 75 11.88 3.66 6.57
C LEU A 75 12.85 4.76 6.99
N ASN A 76 12.40 5.64 7.88
CA ASN A 76 13.28 6.59 8.56
C ASN A 76 14.11 5.89 9.66
N GLU A 77 14.94 6.65 10.36
CA GLU A 77 15.80 6.13 11.45
C GLU A 77 15.00 5.52 12.61
N LEU A 78 13.72 5.89 12.75
CA LEU A 78 12.83 5.36 13.78
C LEU A 78 12.02 4.14 13.29
N GLY A 79 12.28 3.65 12.07
CA GLY A 79 11.53 2.54 11.49
C GLY A 79 10.11 2.92 11.06
N GLN A 80 9.88 4.17 10.71
CA GLN A 80 8.57 4.68 10.30
C GLN A 80 8.54 4.96 8.80
N ILE A 81 7.38 4.72 8.18
CA ILE A 81 7.10 5.15 6.82
C ILE A 81 6.68 6.62 6.85
N MET A 82 7.41 7.46 6.11
CA MET A 82 7.00 8.83 5.83
C MET A 82 6.05 8.81 4.64
N VAL A 83 4.80 9.20 4.86
CA VAL A 83 3.78 9.23 3.80
C VAL A 83 4.23 10.22 2.71
N PRO A 84 4.37 9.76 1.43
CA PRO A 84 4.78 10.63 0.34
C PRO A 84 3.85 11.83 0.15
N GLN A 85 4.42 13.00 -0.14
CA GLN A 85 3.68 14.25 -0.30
C GLN A 85 3.55 14.71 -1.77
N ALA A 86 4.19 14.03 -2.70
CA ALA A 86 4.05 14.31 -4.13
C ALA A 86 2.64 13.92 -4.64
N PRO A 87 2.19 14.47 -5.78
CA PRO A 87 0.88 14.15 -6.35
C PRO A 87 0.62 12.65 -6.55
N GLY A 88 -0.63 12.24 -6.48
CA GLY A 88 -1.03 10.83 -6.55
C GLY A 88 -0.60 10.07 -5.30
N LEU A 89 -0.06 8.88 -5.47
CA LEU A 89 0.52 8.09 -4.37
C LEU A 89 1.91 8.61 -3.96
N GLY A 90 2.48 9.56 -4.70
CA GLY A 90 3.79 10.13 -4.42
C GLY A 90 4.95 9.19 -4.73
N VAL A 91 4.70 8.13 -5.48
CA VAL A 91 5.69 7.20 -6.01
C VAL A 91 5.55 7.10 -7.52
N GLU A 92 6.64 6.85 -8.21
CA GLU A 92 6.68 6.68 -9.67
C GLU A 92 6.87 5.22 -10.02
N ILE A 93 6.16 4.78 -11.07
CA ILE A 93 6.30 3.43 -11.63
C ILE A 93 7.16 3.51 -12.88
N GLU A 94 8.23 2.72 -12.93
CA GLU A 94 9.12 2.62 -14.08
C GLU A 94 8.60 1.56 -15.06
N TYR A 95 7.71 1.96 -15.95
CA TYR A 95 7.03 1.06 -16.89
C TYR A 95 7.97 0.28 -17.81
N GLU A 96 9.09 0.88 -18.25
CA GLU A 96 10.03 0.20 -19.14
C GLU A 96 10.73 -0.98 -18.44
N ARG A 97 11.02 -0.85 -17.15
CA ARG A 97 11.65 -1.92 -16.38
C ARG A 97 10.73 -3.09 -16.10
N ILE A 98 9.42 -2.82 -15.96
CA ILE A 98 8.45 -3.89 -15.69
C ILE A 98 7.89 -4.54 -16.98
N ARG A 99 8.18 -3.98 -18.14
CA ARG A 99 7.74 -4.54 -19.43
C ARG A 99 8.03 -6.04 -19.61
N PRO A 100 9.22 -6.57 -19.22
CA PRO A 100 9.49 -8.01 -19.33
C PRO A 100 8.57 -8.90 -18.51
N TYR A 101 7.91 -8.36 -17.49
CA TYR A 101 6.96 -9.10 -16.63
C TYR A 101 5.52 -9.03 -17.17
N CYS A 102 5.27 -8.23 -18.22
CA CYS A 102 3.95 -8.04 -18.79
C CYS A 102 3.52 -9.28 -19.56
N THR A 103 2.40 -9.88 -19.20
CA THR A 103 1.80 -11.01 -19.88
C THR A 103 0.67 -10.61 -20.84
N TYR A 104 0.16 -9.38 -20.71
CA TYR A 104 -0.90 -8.82 -21.54
C TYR A 104 -0.78 -7.30 -21.58
N SER A 105 -0.94 -6.71 -22.76
CA SER A 105 -1.07 -5.26 -22.97
C SER A 105 -2.30 -4.95 -23.80
N SER A 106 -3.02 -3.87 -23.46
CA SER A 106 -4.13 -3.38 -24.29
C SER A 106 -3.68 -2.91 -25.67
N ASP A 107 -2.40 -2.61 -25.83
CA ASP A 107 -1.79 -2.18 -27.08
C ASP A 107 -1.54 -3.34 -28.05
N ASP A 108 -1.63 -4.58 -27.56
CA ASP A 108 -1.46 -5.80 -28.35
C ASP A 108 -2.72 -6.22 -29.13
N LYS A 109 -3.72 -5.35 -29.20
CA LYS A 109 -4.98 -5.57 -29.92
C LYS A 109 -4.94 -5.06 -31.34
#